data_d8b308472f769a4406e05aaed275aed2
#
_entry.id   d8b308472f769a4406e05aaed275aed2
#
_cell.length_a   1.000
_cell.length_b   1.000
_cell.length_c   1.000
_cell.angle_alpha   90.00
_cell.angle_beta   90.00
_cell.angle_gamma   90.00
#
_symmetry.space_group_name_H-M   'P 1'
#
loop_
_entity.id
_entity.type
_entity.pdbx_description
1 polymer ?
#
loop_
_entity_poly.entity_id
_entity_poly.type
_entity_poly.pdbx_seq_one_letter_code
_entity_poly.pdbx_strand_id
1 'polypeptide(L)'
;MAYLGEIISICVACSWTVASLWSEISSKRLGVQVMNAWRMGLSVLMYAVMCWIFMGKPYPAYASPGTWGWLSLSGFIGFFLGDLCLLGSYVLIGARLGQLFQTIAPITAAFFGWLILGQELGWNSLIAMAVTLTGIGITILGHGNGRKVTLQIPLKGVLLGVGAAVGQGLGLIISGIGLQRYTAEVPADILPQVEAFIPFSANMIRCITGFLACWILVLVAKPRPEMSALLHDAKSARALAIVVMAGPVLGVGFSLMALRYTAAGIASTLQALTPILLLVPSHFMFGEKITPRSVLGAVVSVVGVSLFFLL
;
A
#
# COMPACT_ATOMS: atom_id res chain seq x y z
N MET A 1 7.18 19.47 -20.64
CA MET A 1 8.19 18.40 -20.72
C MET A 1 7.42 17.11 -21.03
N ALA A 2 7.67 16.54 -22.20
CA ALA A 2 7.12 15.23 -22.52
C ALA A 2 7.65 14.21 -21.50
N TYR A 3 6.81 13.29 -21.05
CA TYR A 3 7.13 12.18 -20.13
C TYR A 3 7.46 12.54 -18.67
N LEU A 4 7.15 13.74 -18.17
CA LEU A 4 7.41 14.10 -16.77
C LEU A 4 6.58 13.26 -15.80
N GLY A 5 5.31 12.99 -16.12
CA GLY A 5 4.42 12.17 -15.31
C GLY A 5 4.88 10.71 -15.20
N GLU A 6 5.39 10.16 -16.29
CA GLU A 6 5.93 8.81 -16.38
C GLU A 6 7.21 8.67 -15.53
N ILE A 7 8.11 9.64 -15.60
CA ILE A 7 9.34 9.68 -14.79
C ILE A 7 8.97 9.74 -13.31
N ILE A 8 8.04 10.62 -12.91
CA ILE A 8 7.56 10.72 -11.53
C ILE A 8 6.97 9.38 -11.08
N SER A 9 6.17 8.72 -11.93
CA SER A 9 5.55 7.42 -11.61
C SER A 9 6.58 6.31 -11.39
N ILE A 10 7.67 6.30 -12.16
CA ILE A 10 8.80 5.38 -11.92
C ILE A 10 9.50 5.70 -10.60
N CYS A 11 9.71 7.00 -10.28
CA CYS A 11 10.25 7.40 -8.97
C CYS A 11 9.35 6.93 -7.81
N VAL A 12 8.02 6.95 -7.99
CA VAL A 12 7.07 6.40 -7.03
C VAL A 12 7.26 4.89 -6.85
N ALA A 13 7.39 4.13 -7.95
CA ALA A 13 7.66 2.69 -7.87
C ALA A 13 8.98 2.39 -7.14
N CYS A 14 10.03 3.16 -7.38
CA CYS A 14 11.29 3.09 -6.64
C CYS A 14 11.10 3.41 -5.15
N SER A 15 10.31 4.43 -4.84
CA SER A 15 10.01 4.85 -3.47
C SER A 15 9.26 3.75 -2.69
N TRP A 16 8.24 3.14 -3.30
CA TRP A 16 7.55 1.98 -2.73
C TRP A 16 8.45 0.75 -2.58
N THR A 17 9.39 0.55 -3.52
CA THR A 17 10.40 -0.51 -3.41
C THR A 17 11.25 -0.31 -2.16
N VAL A 18 11.79 0.89 -1.94
CA VAL A 18 12.56 1.24 -0.75
C VAL A 18 11.71 1.09 0.51
N ALA A 19 10.49 1.63 0.51
CA ALA A 19 9.57 1.51 1.65
C ALA A 19 9.30 0.06 2.03
N SER A 20 9.11 -0.83 1.06
CA SER A 20 8.83 -2.25 1.29
C SER A 20 10.01 -2.99 1.91
N LEU A 21 11.23 -2.80 1.38
CA LEU A 21 12.45 -3.42 1.91
C LEU A 21 12.73 -2.98 3.35
N TRP A 22 12.64 -1.70 3.63
CA TRP A 22 12.86 -1.19 4.97
C TRP A 22 11.70 -1.50 5.92
N SER A 23 10.49 -1.68 5.41
CA SER A 23 9.36 -2.20 6.19
C SER A 23 9.59 -3.64 6.64
N GLU A 24 10.17 -4.48 5.79
CA GLU A 24 10.57 -5.85 6.14
C GLU A 24 11.62 -5.83 7.27
N ILE A 25 12.69 -5.03 7.11
CA ILE A 25 13.74 -4.89 8.13
C ILE A 25 13.15 -4.39 9.44
N SER A 26 12.35 -3.34 9.39
CA SER A 26 11.76 -2.72 10.57
C SER A 26 10.77 -3.67 11.28
N SER A 27 9.93 -4.39 10.52
CA SER A 27 8.97 -5.35 11.09
C SER A 27 9.65 -6.56 11.72
N LYS A 28 10.77 -7.04 11.16
CA LYS A 28 11.58 -8.12 11.76
C LYS A 28 12.28 -7.70 13.07
N ARG A 29 12.59 -6.40 13.24
CA ARG A 29 13.27 -5.86 14.42
C ARG A 29 12.31 -5.43 15.52
N LEU A 30 11.25 -4.70 15.16
CA LEU A 30 10.30 -4.07 16.08
C LEU A 30 9.05 -4.91 16.32
N GLY A 31 8.88 -5.99 15.56
CA GLY A 31 7.58 -6.66 15.46
C GLY A 31 6.57 -5.87 14.62
N VAL A 32 5.67 -6.61 13.97
CA VAL A 32 4.70 -6.05 13.01
C VAL A 32 3.80 -4.99 13.66
N GLN A 33 3.32 -5.25 14.88
CA GLN A 33 2.38 -4.40 15.59
C GLN A 33 2.99 -3.05 15.96
N VAL A 34 4.17 -3.09 16.60
CA VAL A 34 4.90 -1.89 17.06
C VAL A 34 5.36 -1.04 15.86
N MET A 35 5.89 -1.71 14.84
CA MET A 35 6.31 -1.03 13.60
C MET A 35 5.14 -0.30 12.95
N ASN A 36 3.97 -0.95 12.81
CA ASN A 36 2.81 -0.32 12.19
C ASN A 36 2.26 0.85 13.03
N ALA A 37 2.22 0.69 14.36
CA ALA A 37 1.78 1.75 15.27
C ALA A 37 2.65 3.02 15.13
N TRP A 38 3.96 2.88 15.16
CA TRP A 38 4.88 4.01 14.99
C TRP A 38 4.83 4.61 13.58
N ARG A 39 4.75 3.76 12.54
CA ARG A 39 4.61 4.22 11.16
C ARG A 39 3.35 5.08 10.98
N MET A 40 2.21 4.64 11.51
CA MET A 40 0.97 5.42 11.44
C MET A 40 1.07 6.74 12.19
N GLY A 41 1.64 6.75 13.41
CA GLY A 41 1.82 7.98 14.20
C GLY A 41 2.70 9.01 13.51
N LEU A 42 3.85 8.57 12.98
CA LEU A 42 4.73 9.46 12.21
C LEU A 42 4.07 9.94 10.92
N SER A 43 3.27 9.09 10.25
CA SER A 43 2.51 9.50 9.06
C SER A 43 1.45 10.56 9.39
N VAL A 44 0.78 10.47 10.54
CA VAL A 44 -0.16 11.53 11.01
C VAL A 44 0.56 12.86 11.15
N LEU A 45 1.74 12.87 11.80
CA LEU A 45 2.54 14.09 11.95
C LEU A 45 2.94 14.68 10.59
N MET A 46 3.38 13.84 9.66
CA MET A 46 3.76 14.28 8.32
C MET A 46 2.57 14.86 7.55
N TYR A 47 1.41 14.19 7.59
CA TYR A 47 0.20 14.72 6.95
C TYR A 47 -0.30 16.00 7.64
N ALA A 48 -0.15 16.14 8.96
CA ALA A 48 -0.48 17.38 9.66
C ALA A 48 0.38 18.56 9.17
N VAL A 49 1.69 18.33 8.99
CA VAL A 49 2.61 19.34 8.43
C VAL A 49 2.22 19.67 6.98
N MET A 50 1.93 18.66 6.15
CA MET A 50 1.52 18.89 4.76
C MET A 50 0.19 19.65 4.68
N CYS A 51 -0.79 19.28 5.49
CA CYS A 51 -2.07 20.00 5.55
C CYS A 51 -1.85 21.44 6.03
N TRP A 52 -0.99 21.65 6.99
CA TRP A 52 -0.66 23.01 7.46
C TRP A 52 -0.03 23.87 6.37
N ILE A 53 0.94 23.34 5.65
CA ILE A 53 1.66 24.07 4.57
C ILE A 53 0.70 24.39 3.40
N PHE A 54 -0.09 23.41 2.96
CA PHE A 54 -0.87 23.52 1.73
C PHE A 54 -2.32 23.95 1.93
N MET A 55 -2.91 23.71 3.11
CA MET A 55 -4.32 24.04 3.40
C MET A 55 -4.46 25.04 4.54
N GLY A 56 -3.33 25.51 5.13
CA GLY A 56 -3.32 26.47 6.23
C GLY A 56 -3.81 25.92 7.58
N LYS A 57 -4.16 24.62 7.67
CA LYS A 57 -4.66 23.99 8.90
C LYS A 57 -4.02 22.61 9.09
N PRO A 58 -3.46 22.28 10.28
CA PRO A 58 -2.79 21.00 10.52
C PRO A 58 -3.75 19.84 10.81
N TYR A 59 -5.01 19.95 10.45
CA TYR A 59 -6.06 18.96 10.69
C TYR A 59 -7.09 18.99 9.55
N PRO A 60 -7.91 17.93 9.37
CA PRO A 60 -8.92 17.86 8.31
C PRO A 60 -10.14 18.72 8.63
N ALA A 61 -10.01 20.03 8.43
CA ALA A 61 -10.90 21.07 8.94
C ALA A 61 -12.33 21.03 8.39
N TYR A 62 -12.52 20.49 7.20
CA TYR A 62 -13.84 20.52 6.52
C TYR A 62 -14.56 19.18 6.59
N ALA A 63 -13.96 18.15 7.21
CA ALA A 63 -14.54 16.82 7.27
C ALA A 63 -15.67 16.74 8.29
N SER A 64 -16.90 16.45 7.84
CA SER A 64 -18.04 16.16 8.70
C SER A 64 -17.88 14.83 9.46
N PRO A 65 -18.69 14.57 10.50
CA PRO A 65 -18.73 13.27 11.18
C PRO A 65 -18.98 12.09 10.23
N GLY A 66 -19.76 12.28 9.17
CA GLY A 66 -20.01 11.25 8.16
C GLY A 66 -18.77 10.94 7.33
N THR A 67 -18.01 11.96 6.90
CA THR A 67 -16.73 11.82 6.22
C THR A 67 -15.69 11.14 7.12
N TRP A 68 -15.62 11.53 8.40
CA TRP A 68 -14.80 10.84 9.40
C TRP A 68 -15.19 9.36 9.52
N GLY A 69 -16.48 9.01 9.54
CA GLY A 69 -16.95 7.63 9.61
C GLY A 69 -16.43 6.76 8.45
N TRP A 70 -16.60 7.22 7.21
CA TRP A 70 -16.14 6.49 6.03
C TRP A 70 -14.60 6.35 5.96
N LEU A 71 -13.89 7.45 6.20
CA LEU A 71 -12.42 7.43 6.16
C LEU A 71 -11.83 6.65 7.32
N SER A 72 -12.43 6.69 8.52
CA SER A 72 -12.03 5.86 9.65
C SER A 72 -12.24 4.37 9.38
N LEU A 73 -13.39 3.99 8.81
CA LEU A 73 -13.64 2.60 8.40
C LEU A 73 -12.60 2.13 7.37
N SER A 74 -12.30 2.98 6.38
CA SER A 74 -11.24 2.72 5.40
C SER A 74 -9.86 2.57 6.06
N GLY A 75 -9.53 3.43 7.02
CA GLY A 75 -8.27 3.37 7.78
C GLY A 75 -8.16 2.09 8.62
N PHE A 76 -9.25 1.68 9.27
CA PHE A 76 -9.30 0.45 10.04
C PHE A 76 -9.10 -0.79 9.15
N ILE A 77 -9.79 -0.87 8.01
CA ILE A 77 -9.68 -2.02 7.10
C ILE A 77 -8.34 -2.03 6.37
N GLY A 78 -7.92 -0.90 5.76
CA GLY A 78 -6.70 -0.83 4.96
C GLY A 78 -5.44 -0.70 5.80
N PHE A 79 -5.37 0.32 6.68
CA PHE A 79 -4.13 0.70 7.37
C PHE A 79 -3.90 -0.04 8.70
N PHE A 80 -4.96 -0.55 9.34
CA PHE A 80 -4.79 -1.42 10.50
C PHE A 80 -4.77 -2.90 10.07
N LEU A 81 -5.88 -3.47 9.60
CA LEU A 81 -5.95 -4.89 9.26
C LEU A 81 -5.10 -5.24 8.04
N GLY A 82 -5.23 -4.49 6.95
CA GLY A 82 -4.51 -4.73 5.70
C GLY A 82 -3.00 -4.62 5.87
N ASP A 83 -2.53 -3.58 6.56
CA ASP A 83 -1.08 -3.40 6.77
C ASP A 83 -0.50 -4.37 7.79
N LEU A 84 -1.24 -4.79 8.83
CA LEU A 84 -0.79 -5.89 9.70
C LEU A 84 -0.60 -7.18 8.90
N CYS A 85 -1.51 -7.49 7.99
CA CYS A 85 -1.37 -8.62 7.09
C CYS A 85 -0.18 -8.44 6.14
N LEU A 86 0.01 -7.25 5.56
CA LEU A 86 1.11 -6.95 4.65
C LEU A 86 2.47 -7.09 5.34
N LEU A 87 2.66 -6.41 6.45
CA LEU A 87 3.90 -6.46 7.23
C LEU A 87 4.16 -7.87 7.78
N GLY A 88 3.09 -8.58 8.19
CA GLY A 88 3.18 -9.98 8.58
C GLY A 88 3.62 -10.88 7.42
N SER A 89 3.14 -10.63 6.19
CA SER A 89 3.60 -11.34 5.02
C SER A 89 5.08 -11.07 4.74
N TYR A 90 5.54 -9.81 4.87
CA TYR A 90 6.97 -9.47 4.69
C TYR A 90 7.89 -10.23 5.65
N VAL A 91 7.45 -10.40 6.91
CA VAL A 91 8.24 -11.16 7.89
C VAL A 91 8.34 -12.64 7.51
N LEU A 92 7.27 -13.23 6.94
CA LEU A 92 7.19 -14.68 6.67
C LEU A 92 7.70 -15.08 5.29
N ILE A 93 7.48 -14.27 4.25
CA ILE A 93 7.77 -14.61 2.85
C ILE A 93 8.59 -13.53 2.13
N GLY A 94 9.02 -12.48 2.84
CA GLY A 94 9.80 -11.36 2.30
C GLY A 94 8.96 -10.29 1.61
N ALA A 95 9.52 -9.08 1.52
CA ALA A 95 8.84 -7.93 0.92
C ALA A 95 8.53 -8.15 -0.56
N ARG A 96 9.39 -8.84 -1.30
CA ARG A 96 9.22 -9.15 -2.72
C ARG A 96 7.94 -9.92 -2.99
N LEU A 97 7.74 -11.05 -2.28
CA LEU A 97 6.54 -11.87 -2.45
C LEU A 97 5.31 -11.19 -1.85
N GLY A 98 5.45 -10.50 -0.71
CA GLY A 98 4.35 -9.71 -0.15
C GLY A 98 3.85 -8.62 -1.11
N GLN A 99 4.76 -7.91 -1.78
CA GLN A 99 4.39 -6.93 -2.82
C GLN A 99 3.82 -7.58 -4.09
N LEU A 100 4.24 -8.79 -4.42
CA LEU A 100 3.59 -9.53 -5.51
C LEU A 100 2.12 -9.81 -5.19
N PHE A 101 1.77 -10.16 -3.94
CA PHE A 101 0.37 -10.31 -3.53
C PHE A 101 -0.40 -9.00 -3.60
N GLN A 102 0.23 -7.83 -3.43
CA GLN A 102 -0.44 -6.54 -3.59
C GLN A 102 -0.96 -6.28 -5.02
N THR A 103 -0.46 -7.00 -6.03
CA THR A 103 -1.07 -6.95 -7.38
C THR A 103 -2.49 -7.52 -7.43
N ILE A 104 -2.96 -8.20 -6.37
CA ILE A 104 -4.37 -8.60 -6.19
C ILE A 104 -5.24 -7.42 -5.74
N ALA A 105 -4.67 -6.35 -5.18
CA ALA A 105 -5.46 -5.23 -4.65
C ALA A 105 -6.38 -4.56 -5.69
N PRO A 106 -5.97 -4.32 -6.96
CA PRO A 106 -6.89 -3.85 -7.99
C PRO A 106 -8.04 -4.83 -8.27
N ILE A 107 -7.78 -6.15 -8.20
CA ILE A 107 -8.80 -7.19 -8.36
C ILE A 107 -9.86 -7.07 -7.27
N THR A 108 -9.41 -6.98 -6.01
CA THR A 108 -10.31 -6.83 -4.87
C THR A 108 -11.03 -5.49 -4.89
N ALA A 109 -10.38 -4.41 -5.31
CA ALA A 109 -11.01 -3.12 -5.50
C ALA A 109 -12.11 -3.18 -6.58
N ALA A 110 -11.85 -3.81 -7.73
CA ALA A 110 -12.84 -3.98 -8.77
C ALA A 110 -14.04 -4.82 -8.29
N PHE A 111 -13.79 -5.92 -7.56
CA PHE A 111 -14.82 -6.76 -6.97
C PHE A 111 -15.70 -5.98 -5.96
N PHE A 112 -15.10 -5.24 -5.03
CA PHE A 112 -15.84 -4.43 -4.06
C PHE A 112 -16.47 -3.19 -4.70
N GLY A 113 -15.88 -2.63 -5.75
CA GLY A 113 -16.47 -1.57 -6.56
C GLY A 113 -17.76 -2.03 -7.24
N TRP A 114 -17.76 -3.25 -7.80
CA TRP A 114 -18.95 -3.87 -8.32
C TRP A 114 -20.00 -4.11 -7.22
N LEU A 115 -19.61 -4.69 -6.09
CA LEU A 115 -20.52 -5.06 -5.01
C LEU A 115 -21.13 -3.84 -4.28
N ILE A 116 -20.33 -2.81 -4.00
CA ILE A 116 -20.70 -1.67 -3.14
C ILE A 116 -21.20 -0.48 -3.97
N LEU A 117 -20.54 -0.22 -5.11
CA LEU A 117 -20.81 0.95 -5.94
C LEU A 117 -21.63 0.62 -7.20
N GLY A 118 -21.95 -0.66 -7.44
CA GLY A 118 -22.67 -1.10 -8.64
C GLY A 118 -21.87 -0.91 -9.94
N GLN A 119 -20.56 -0.82 -9.87
CA GLN A 119 -19.69 -0.68 -11.04
C GLN A 119 -19.72 -1.95 -11.89
N GLU A 120 -19.71 -1.79 -13.22
CA GLU A 120 -19.69 -2.95 -14.12
C GLU A 120 -18.29 -3.58 -14.21
N LEU A 121 -18.24 -4.91 -14.13
CA LEU A 121 -17.05 -5.70 -14.38
C LEU A 121 -17.06 -6.14 -15.85
N GLY A 122 -16.37 -5.38 -16.70
CA GLY A 122 -16.21 -5.71 -18.11
C GLY A 122 -15.30 -6.93 -18.35
N TRP A 123 -15.38 -7.50 -19.54
CA TRP A 123 -14.52 -8.62 -19.96
C TRP A 123 -13.03 -8.31 -19.83
N ASN A 124 -12.62 -7.06 -20.10
CA ASN A 124 -11.24 -6.61 -19.95
C ASN A 124 -10.76 -6.76 -18.49
N SER A 125 -11.60 -6.40 -17.52
CA SER A 125 -11.28 -6.56 -16.10
C SER A 125 -11.12 -8.04 -15.72
N LEU A 126 -11.97 -8.93 -16.23
CA LEU A 126 -11.87 -10.38 -15.98
C LEU A 126 -10.58 -10.97 -16.57
N ILE A 127 -10.20 -10.56 -17.78
CA ILE A 127 -8.93 -10.96 -18.41
C ILE A 127 -7.76 -10.47 -17.56
N ALA A 128 -7.75 -9.20 -17.16
CA ALA A 128 -6.72 -8.61 -16.31
C ALA A 128 -6.55 -9.38 -14.99
N MET A 129 -7.67 -9.73 -14.35
CA MET A 129 -7.68 -10.57 -13.13
C MET A 129 -7.04 -11.94 -13.38
N ALA A 130 -7.44 -12.64 -14.44
CA ALA A 130 -6.94 -13.96 -14.77
C ALA A 130 -5.43 -13.94 -15.04
N VAL A 131 -4.93 -12.95 -15.80
CA VAL A 131 -3.50 -12.77 -16.09
C VAL A 131 -2.72 -12.49 -14.81
N THR A 132 -3.21 -11.57 -13.96
CA THR A 132 -2.56 -11.25 -12.68
C THR A 132 -2.43 -12.48 -11.77
N LEU A 133 -3.54 -13.22 -11.57
CA LEU A 133 -3.53 -14.42 -10.74
C LEU A 133 -2.65 -15.53 -11.30
N THR A 134 -2.58 -15.66 -12.63
CA THR A 134 -1.67 -16.61 -13.29
C THR A 134 -0.21 -16.27 -12.99
N GLY A 135 0.18 -15.00 -13.06
CA GLY A 135 1.53 -14.55 -12.73
C GLY A 135 1.92 -14.86 -11.27
N ILE A 136 1.01 -14.60 -10.32
CA ILE A 136 1.21 -14.98 -8.92
C ILE A 136 1.36 -16.50 -8.79
N GLY A 137 0.48 -17.27 -9.41
CA GLY A 137 0.52 -18.74 -9.41
C GLY A 137 1.87 -19.27 -9.95
N ILE A 138 2.37 -18.71 -11.05
CA ILE A 138 3.69 -19.06 -11.60
C ILE A 138 4.78 -18.87 -10.56
N THR A 139 4.72 -17.81 -9.76
CA THR A 139 5.76 -17.49 -8.76
C THR A 139 5.73 -18.43 -7.55
N ILE A 140 4.53 -18.70 -7.00
CA ILE A 140 4.38 -19.37 -5.70
C ILE A 140 4.18 -20.89 -5.78
N LEU A 141 3.69 -21.41 -6.92
CA LEU A 141 3.46 -22.83 -7.11
C LEU A 141 4.69 -23.49 -7.73
N GLY A 142 5.09 -24.65 -7.25
CA GLY A 142 6.20 -25.46 -7.78
C GLY A 142 5.81 -26.93 -7.88
N HIS A 143 6.64 -27.72 -8.56
CA HIS A 143 6.51 -29.18 -8.55
C HIS A 143 7.30 -29.72 -7.35
N GLY A 144 6.62 -30.38 -6.41
CA GLY A 144 7.25 -31.20 -5.38
C GLY A 144 7.82 -32.51 -5.96
N ASN A 145 8.31 -33.40 -5.09
CA ASN A 145 8.75 -34.74 -5.48
C ASN A 145 7.57 -35.51 -6.12
N GLY A 146 7.55 -35.55 -7.45
CA GLY A 146 6.45 -36.12 -8.24
C GLY A 146 5.63 -35.07 -9.02
N ARG A 147 4.55 -35.50 -9.66
CA ARG A 147 3.69 -34.64 -10.51
C ARG A 147 2.75 -33.69 -9.75
N LYS A 148 2.79 -33.67 -8.41
CA LYS A 148 1.88 -32.83 -7.59
C LYS A 148 2.40 -31.40 -7.51
N VAL A 149 1.51 -30.43 -7.81
CA VAL A 149 1.79 -29.02 -7.62
C VAL A 149 1.79 -28.72 -6.12
N THR A 150 2.86 -28.12 -5.61
CA THR A 150 3.02 -27.78 -4.18
C THR A 150 3.35 -26.31 -4.00
N LEU A 151 2.90 -25.76 -2.88
CA LEU A 151 3.27 -24.42 -2.45
C LEU A 151 4.75 -24.39 -2.03
N GLN A 152 5.53 -23.47 -2.58
CA GLN A 152 6.95 -23.31 -2.29
C GLN A 152 7.22 -22.36 -1.10
N ILE A 153 6.17 -21.78 -0.52
CA ILE A 153 6.22 -20.78 0.55
C ILE A 153 5.20 -21.12 1.65
N PRO A 154 5.40 -20.64 2.90
CA PRO A 154 4.48 -20.89 4.00
C PRO A 154 3.06 -20.41 3.69
N LEU A 155 2.05 -21.28 3.85
CA LEU A 155 0.64 -20.98 3.62
C LEU A 155 0.19 -19.74 4.43
N LYS A 156 0.66 -19.59 5.68
CA LYS A 156 0.36 -18.41 6.51
C LYS A 156 0.81 -17.10 5.85
N GLY A 157 1.98 -17.10 5.20
CA GLY A 157 2.47 -15.94 4.44
C GLY A 157 1.59 -15.62 3.23
N VAL A 158 1.10 -16.65 2.52
CA VAL A 158 0.15 -16.50 1.41
C VAL A 158 -1.17 -15.88 1.89
N LEU A 159 -1.74 -16.44 2.96
CA LEU A 159 -3.02 -15.95 3.53
C LEU A 159 -2.89 -14.50 4.00
N LEU A 160 -1.77 -14.12 4.62
CA LEU A 160 -1.50 -12.75 5.00
C LEU A 160 -1.33 -11.84 3.77
N GLY A 161 -0.62 -12.29 2.73
CA GLY A 161 -0.48 -11.54 1.48
C GLY A 161 -1.82 -11.27 0.79
N VAL A 162 -2.69 -12.30 0.70
CA VAL A 162 -4.06 -12.16 0.18
C VAL A 162 -4.90 -11.25 1.08
N GLY A 163 -4.86 -11.45 2.40
CA GLY A 163 -5.56 -10.61 3.37
C GLY A 163 -5.16 -9.13 3.27
N ALA A 164 -3.86 -8.87 3.04
CA ALA A 164 -3.36 -7.52 2.77
C ALA A 164 -3.98 -6.90 1.52
N ALA A 165 -4.01 -7.64 0.41
CA ALA A 165 -4.58 -7.18 -0.85
C ALA A 165 -6.10 -6.92 -0.74
N VAL A 166 -6.83 -7.79 -0.04
CA VAL A 166 -8.26 -7.60 0.24
C VAL A 166 -8.48 -6.35 1.10
N GLY A 167 -7.70 -6.17 2.17
CA GLY A 167 -7.78 -4.99 3.03
C GLY A 167 -7.47 -3.71 2.28
N GLN A 168 -6.45 -3.71 1.42
CA GLN A 168 -6.10 -2.55 0.59
C GLN A 168 -7.18 -2.24 -0.45
N GLY A 169 -7.67 -3.23 -1.19
CA GLY A 169 -8.69 -3.02 -2.22
C GLY A 169 -10.03 -2.55 -1.64
N LEU A 170 -10.53 -3.19 -0.58
CA LEU A 170 -11.74 -2.75 0.11
C LEU A 170 -11.55 -1.37 0.76
N GLY A 171 -10.40 -1.17 1.43
CA GLY A 171 -10.05 0.11 2.02
C GLY A 171 -10.00 1.24 0.99
N LEU A 172 -9.52 0.96 -0.23
CA LEU A 172 -9.50 1.93 -1.33
C LEU A 172 -10.91 2.36 -1.76
N ILE A 173 -11.83 1.40 -1.96
CA ILE A 173 -13.21 1.70 -2.35
C ILE A 173 -13.92 2.54 -1.29
N ILE A 174 -13.82 2.15 -0.02
CA ILE A 174 -14.39 2.90 1.10
C ILE A 174 -13.77 4.30 1.22
N SER A 175 -12.45 4.39 0.99
CA SER A 175 -11.75 5.69 0.95
C SER A 175 -12.26 6.59 -0.17
N GLY A 176 -12.58 6.03 -1.33
CA GLY A 176 -13.17 6.76 -2.46
C GLY A 176 -14.49 7.43 -2.10
N ILE A 177 -15.38 6.69 -1.40
CA ILE A 177 -16.66 7.23 -0.89
C ILE A 177 -16.40 8.40 0.08
N GLY A 178 -15.50 8.20 1.04
CA GLY A 178 -15.13 9.23 2.01
C GLY A 178 -14.49 10.45 1.36
N LEU A 179 -13.65 10.26 0.35
CA LEU A 179 -12.97 11.33 -0.37
C LEU A 179 -13.94 12.18 -1.20
N GLN A 180 -14.87 11.55 -1.93
CA GLN A 180 -15.91 12.25 -2.69
C GLN A 180 -16.78 13.12 -1.77
N ARG A 181 -17.18 12.55 -0.62
CA ARG A 181 -17.94 13.27 0.39
C ARG A 181 -17.15 14.44 0.97
N TYR A 182 -15.88 14.23 1.30
CA TYR A 182 -15.01 15.29 1.82
C TYR A 182 -14.88 16.43 0.82
N THR A 183 -14.65 16.14 -0.46
CA THR A 183 -14.54 17.15 -1.51
C THR A 183 -15.83 17.99 -1.63
N ALA A 184 -17.00 17.36 -1.50
CA ALA A 184 -18.29 18.04 -1.53
C ALA A 184 -18.55 18.91 -0.28
N GLU A 185 -17.87 18.67 0.84
CA GLU A 185 -17.99 19.42 2.08
C GLU A 185 -17.07 20.66 2.16
N VAL A 186 -16.09 20.75 1.25
CA VAL A 186 -15.19 21.92 1.19
C VAL A 186 -15.93 23.10 0.56
N PRO A 187 -15.87 24.31 1.15
CA PRO A 187 -16.48 25.50 0.57
C PRO A 187 -16.00 25.77 -0.86
N ALA A 188 -16.94 26.15 -1.75
CA ALA A 188 -16.68 26.29 -3.18
C ALA A 188 -15.64 27.38 -3.52
N ASP A 189 -15.53 28.41 -2.69
CA ASP A 189 -14.55 29.50 -2.81
C ASP A 189 -13.11 29.05 -2.48
N ILE A 190 -12.95 28.03 -1.63
CA ILE A 190 -11.66 27.50 -1.20
C ILE A 190 -11.26 26.26 -2.03
N LEU A 191 -12.23 25.50 -2.53
CA LEU A 191 -12.03 24.22 -3.22
C LEU A 191 -10.95 24.28 -4.32
N PRO A 192 -10.90 25.26 -5.24
CA PRO A 192 -9.89 25.30 -6.29
C PRO A 192 -8.45 25.40 -5.78
N GLN A 193 -8.27 25.94 -4.58
CA GLN A 193 -6.94 26.13 -3.96
C GLN A 193 -6.46 24.86 -3.24
N VAL A 194 -7.38 24.06 -2.67
CA VAL A 194 -7.06 22.94 -1.80
C VAL A 194 -7.39 21.58 -2.38
N GLU A 195 -8.12 21.48 -3.48
CA GLU A 195 -8.59 20.23 -4.08
C GLU A 195 -7.46 19.19 -4.27
N ALA A 196 -6.32 19.62 -4.76
CA ALA A 196 -5.17 18.75 -4.96
C ALA A 196 -4.60 18.19 -3.65
N PHE A 197 -4.92 18.78 -2.50
CA PHE A 197 -4.39 18.43 -1.19
C PHE A 197 -5.42 17.72 -0.29
N ILE A 198 -6.70 17.70 -0.68
CA ILE A 198 -7.76 16.97 0.04
C ILE A 198 -7.38 15.50 0.32
N PRO A 199 -6.75 14.74 -0.62
CA PRO A 199 -6.32 13.38 -0.36
C PRO A 199 -5.34 13.24 0.82
N PHE A 200 -4.52 14.26 1.13
CA PHE A 200 -3.64 14.23 2.29
C PHE A 200 -4.43 14.33 3.59
N SER A 201 -5.44 15.21 3.65
CA SER A 201 -6.34 15.31 4.80
C SER A 201 -7.17 14.03 5.00
N ALA A 202 -7.66 13.44 3.91
CA ALA A 202 -8.36 12.16 3.95
C ALA A 202 -7.45 11.03 4.47
N ASN A 203 -6.21 10.95 3.99
CA ASN A 203 -5.23 9.98 4.48
C ASN A 203 -4.83 10.23 5.94
N MET A 204 -4.81 11.49 6.39
CA MET A 204 -4.59 11.80 7.80
C MET A 204 -5.66 11.16 8.70
N ILE A 205 -6.94 11.25 8.36
CA ILE A 205 -8.03 10.60 9.10
C ILE A 205 -7.83 9.07 9.14
N ARG A 206 -7.50 8.47 8.00
CA ARG A 206 -7.21 7.04 7.88
C ARG A 206 -6.03 6.62 8.76
N CYS A 207 -4.95 7.41 8.77
CA CYS A 207 -3.77 7.18 9.60
C CYS A 207 -4.06 7.35 11.09
N ILE A 208 -4.88 8.34 11.50
CA ILE A 208 -5.31 8.52 12.89
C ILE A 208 -6.03 7.25 13.39
N THR A 209 -6.96 6.73 12.59
CA THR A 209 -7.69 5.50 12.95
C THR A 209 -6.76 4.30 13.01
N GLY A 210 -5.88 4.14 12.02
CA GLY A 210 -4.86 3.08 12.01
C GLY A 210 -3.93 3.18 13.22
N PHE A 211 -3.49 4.38 13.58
CA PHE A 211 -2.66 4.65 14.74
C PHE A 211 -3.35 4.23 16.04
N LEU A 212 -4.58 4.68 16.27
CA LEU A 212 -5.34 4.34 17.47
C LEU A 212 -5.57 2.83 17.57
N ALA A 213 -5.99 2.18 16.49
CA ALA A 213 -6.23 0.74 16.46
C ALA A 213 -4.94 -0.07 16.71
N CYS A 214 -3.82 0.32 16.09
CA CYS A 214 -2.52 -0.32 16.32
C CYS A 214 -2.04 -0.14 17.77
N TRP A 215 -2.18 1.04 18.36
CA TRP A 215 -1.77 1.28 19.73
C TRP A 215 -2.65 0.53 20.74
N ILE A 216 -3.96 0.44 20.51
CA ILE A 216 -4.85 -0.42 21.31
C ILE A 216 -4.34 -1.86 21.27
N LEU A 217 -4.02 -2.38 20.07
CA LEU A 217 -3.48 -3.72 19.90
C LEU A 217 -2.13 -3.91 20.64
N VAL A 218 -1.22 -2.94 20.53
CA VAL A 218 0.09 -2.95 21.22
C VAL A 218 -0.08 -2.97 22.73
N LEU A 219 -0.98 -2.14 23.27
CA LEU A 219 -1.23 -2.07 24.72
C LEU A 219 -1.84 -3.37 25.25
N VAL A 220 -2.74 -4.01 24.48
CA VAL A 220 -3.37 -5.28 24.85
C VAL A 220 -2.36 -6.45 24.75
N ALA A 221 -1.59 -6.51 23.67
CA ALA A 221 -0.61 -7.57 23.42
C ALA A 221 0.65 -7.46 24.30
N LYS A 222 0.91 -6.27 24.87
CA LYS A 222 2.07 -5.98 25.75
C LYS A 222 3.44 -6.43 25.20
N PRO A 223 3.81 -6.10 23.96
CA PRO A 223 5.10 -6.48 23.37
C PRO A 223 6.23 -5.58 23.93
N ARG A 224 6.55 -5.70 25.23
CA ARG A 224 7.47 -4.83 25.96
C ARG A 224 8.90 -4.76 25.40
N PRO A 225 9.54 -5.86 24.99
CA PRO A 225 10.92 -5.80 24.47
C PRO A 225 11.01 -5.00 23.16
N GLU A 226 10.00 -5.13 22.30
CA GLU A 226 9.96 -4.51 20.98
C GLU A 226 9.64 -3.01 21.06
N MET A 227 8.82 -2.58 22.03
CA MET A 227 8.51 -1.17 22.27
C MET A 227 9.73 -0.34 22.70
N SER A 228 10.59 -0.92 23.53
CA SER A 228 11.82 -0.23 23.98
C SER A 228 12.91 -0.20 22.91
N ALA A 229 12.89 -1.15 21.96
CA ALA A 229 13.90 -1.25 20.90
C ALA A 229 13.97 0.01 20.04
N LEU A 230 12.85 0.68 19.77
CA LEU A 230 12.85 1.92 18.99
C LEU A 230 13.63 3.06 19.66
N LEU A 231 13.54 3.16 20.99
CA LEU A 231 14.20 4.22 21.77
C LEU A 231 15.70 3.99 21.94
N HIS A 232 16.16 2.74 21.85
CA HIS A 232 17.54 2.34 22.14
C HIS A 232 18.29 1.81 20.91
N ASP A 233 17.62 1.53 19.79
CA ASP A 233 18.25 1.04 18.54
C ASP A 233 18.12 2.06 17.41
N ALA A 234 19.20 2.81 17.19
CA ALA A 234 19.30 3.79 16.10
C ALA A 234 19.07 3.18 14.71
N LYS A 235 19.33 1.86 14.52
CA LYS A 235 19.10 1.18 13.24
C LYS A 235 17.60 1.00 12.98
N SER A 236 16.85 0.64 14.02
CA SER A 236 15.38 0.53 13.94
C SER A 236 14.72 1.88 13.73
N ALA A 237 15.17 2.93 14.43
CA ALA A 237 14.69 4.29 14.24
C ALA A 237 14.95 4.80 12.80
N ARG A 238 16.17 4.57 12.29
CA ARG A 238 16.52 4.91 10.90
C ARG A 238 15.66 4.14 9.89
N ALA A 239 15.48 2.83 10.08
CA ALA A 239 14.66 2.01 9.20
C ALA A 239 13.21 2.54 9.14
N LEU A 240 12.62 2.86 10.29
CA LEU A 240 11.28 3.42 10.37
C LEU A 240 11.19 4.81 9.71
N ALA A 241 12.17 5.68 9.91
CA ALA A 241 12.22 6.99 9.27
C ALA A 241 12.26 6.87 7.73
N ILE A 242 13.05 5.93 7.20
CA ILE A 242 13.12 5.66 5.76
C ILE A 242 11.75 5.17 5.25
N VAL A 243 11.07 4.28 5.99
CA VAL A 243 9.73 3.80 5.61
C VAL A 243 8.72 4.93 5.53
N VAL A 244 8.71 5.82 6.52
CA VAL A 244 7.76 6.96 6.54
C VAL A 244 8.08 7.95 5.43
N MET A 245 9.35 8.26 5.20
CA MET A 245 9.74 9.17 4.12
C MET A 245 9.45 8.56 2.73
N ALA A 246 9.86 7.32 2.49
CA ALA A 246 9.67 6.68 1.20
C ALA A 246 8.20 6.35 0.91
N GLY A 247 7.40 5.89 1.88
CA GLY A 247 5.99 5.53 1.67
C GLY A 247 5.06 6.74 1.66
N PRO A 248 4.64 7.25 2.83
CA PRO A 248 3.65 8.34 2.91
C PRO A 248 4.09 9.64 2.23
N VAL A 249 5.34 10.05 2.39
CA VAL A 249 5.80 11.37 1.91
C VAL A 249 6.10 11.32 0.41
N LEU A 250 7.11 10.55 0.01
CA LEU A 250 7.53 10.50 -1.40
C LEU A 250 6.58 9.64 -2.24
N GLY A 251 6.17 8.47 -1.75
CA GLY A 251 5.28 7.57 -2.48
C GLY A 251 3.93 8.22 -2.76
N VAL A 252 3.20 8.65 -1.73
CA VAL A 252 1.87 9.27 -1.92
C VAL A 252 1.99 10.65 -2.56
N GLY A 253 2.95 11.50 -2.10
CA GLY A 253 3.13 12.85 -2.65
C GLY A 253 3.45 12.85 -4.15
N PHE A 254 4.40 12.03 -4.57
CA PHE A 254 4.75 11.91 -5.99
C PHE A 254 3.67 11.19 -6.81
N SER A 255 2.90 10.27 -6.23
CA SER A 255 1.75 9.67 -6.92
C SER A 255 0.72 10.73 -7.31
N LEU A 256 0.36 11.62 -6.38
CA LEU A 256 -0.56 12.72 -6.66
C LEU A 256 0.03 13.73 -7.67
N MET A 257 1.34 13.99 -7.59
CA MET A 257 2.01 14.86 -8.53
C MET A 257 2.04 14.25 -9.94
N ALA A 258 2.27 12.95 -10.08
CA ALA A 258 2.26 12.25 -11.38
C ALA A 258 0.93 12.44 -12.12
N LEU A 259 -0.20 12.38 -11.41
CA LEU A 259 -1.55 12.53 -11.98
C LEU A 259 -1.82 13.91 -12.62
N ARG A 260 -0.98 14.91 -12.34
CA ARG A 260 -1.06 16.21 -13.00
C ARG A 260 -0.43 16.23 -14.39
N TYR A 261 0.43 15.27 -14.70
CA TYR A 261 1.27 15.26 -15.91
C TYR A 261 1.03 14.04 -16.81
N THR A 262 0.36 12.99 -16.31
CA THR A 262 0.04 11.79 -17.08
C THR A 262 -1.31 11.20 -16.67
N ALA A 263 -1.90 10.38 -17.55
CA ALA A 263 -3.15 9.71 -17.26
C ALA A 263 -3.02 8.74 -16.08
N ALA A 264 -4.05 8.64 -15.24
CA ALA A 264 -4.06 7.79 -14.05
C ALA A 264 -3.73 6.33 -14.36
N GLY A 265 -4.21 5.81 -15.50
CA GLY A 265 -3.90 4.46 -15.96
C GLY A 265 -2.41 4.24 -16.21
N ILE A 266 -1.75 5.18 -16.89
CA ILE A 266 -0.30 5.11 -17.16
C ILE A 266 0.48 5.20 -15.84
N ALA A 267 0.12 6.16 -14.96
CA ALA A 267 0.76 6.30 -13.65
C ALA A 267 0.65 5.01 -12.82
N SER A 268 -0.55 4.42 -12.73
CA SER A 268 -0.80 3.20 -11.97
C SER A 268 -0.06 1.99 -12.54
N THR A 269 0.01 1.89 -13.87
CA THR A 269 0.78 0.84 -14.56
C THR A 269 2.27 0.91 -14.23
N LEU A 270 2.87 2.11 -14.25
CA LEU A 270 4.28 2.31 -13.93
C LEU A 270 4.56 2.07 -12.43
N GLN A 271 3.65 2.47 -11.56
CA GLN A 271 3.77 2.19 -10.11
C GLN A 271 3.65 0.70 -9.79
N ALA A 272 2.89 -0.06 -10.60
CA ALA A 272 2.78 -1.52 -10.47
C ALA A 272 4.09 -2.26 -10.78
N LEU A 273 5.14 -1.61 -11.28
CA LEU A 273 6.47 -2.20 -11.46
C LEU A 273 7.18 -2.55 -10.14
N THR A 274 6.69 -2.09 -8.99
CA THR A 274 7.30 -2.33 -7.67
C THR A 274 7.73 -3.79 -7.42
N PRO A 275 6.93 -4.85 -7.68
CA PRO A 275 7.36 -6.23 -7.50
C PRO A 275 8.54 -6.64 -8.37
N ILE A 276 8.66 -6.08 -9.57
CA ILE A 276 9.80 -6.30 -10.48
C ILE A 276 11.04 -5.59 -9.95
N LEU A 277 10.90 -4.32 -9.54
CA LEU A 277 11.99 -3.54 -8.99
C LEU A 277 12.54 -4.12 -7.67
N LEU A 278 11.73 -4.86 -6.92
CA LEU A 278 12.16 -5.56 -5.71
C LEU A 278 13.06 -6.76 -5.96
N LEU A 279 13.08 -7.35 -7.15
CA LEU A 279 13.84 -8.57 -7.44
C LEU A 279 15.34 -8.41 -7.13
N VAL A 280 15.95 -7.36 -7.65
CA VAL A 280 17.40 -7.13 -7.50
C VAL A 280 17.77 -6.73 -6.08
N PRO A 281 17.16 -5.70 -5.46
CA PRO A 281 17.49 -5.32 -4.09
C PRO A 281 17.23 -6.42 -3.05
N SER A 282 16.16 -7.21 -3.18
CA SER A 282 15.88 -8.33 -2.27
C SER A 282 16.97 -9.41 -2.34
N HIS A 283 17.54 -9.65 -3.51
CA HIS A 283 18.67 -10.56 -3.66
C HIS A 283 19.89 -10.08 -2.87
N PHE A 284 20.28 -8.81 -3.04
CA PHE A 284 21.45 -8.25 -2.36
C PHE A 284 21.24 -8.05 -0.85
N MET A 285 20.06 -7.65 -0.40
CA MET A 285 19.80 -7.33 1.01
C MET A 285 19.45 -8.55 1.86
N PHE A 286 18.76 -9.54 1.27
CA PHE A 286 18.23 -10.69 2.01
C PHE A 286 18.74 -12.04 1.47
N GLY A 287 19.56 -12.06 0.43
CA GLY A 287 20.07 -13.29 -0.19
C GLY A 287 19.00 -14.10 -0.91
N GLU A 288 17.87 -13.49 -1.26
CA GLU A 288 16.80 -14.18 -1.97
C GLU A 288 17.25 -14.63 -3.36
N LYS A 289 16.93 -15.88 -3.72
CA LYS A 289 17.28 -16.41 -5.05
C LYS A 289 16.36 -15.82 -6.13
N ILE A 290 16.94 -15.22 -7.15
CA ILE A 290 16.22 -14.80 -8.35
C ILE A 290 16.16 -16.00 -9.28
N THR A 291 14.96 -16.57 -9.46
CA THR A 291 14.74 -17.66 -10.41
C THR A 291 14.06 -17.13 -11.67
N PRO A 292 14.29 -17.73 -12.86
CA PRO A 292 13.56 -17.33 -14.07
C PRO A 292 12.05 -17.35 -13.88
N ARG A 293 11.57 -18.26 -13.07
CA ARG A 293 10.17 -18.42 -12.72
C ARG A 293 9.63 -17.25 -11.90
N SER A 294 10.41 -16.77 -10.91
CA SER A 294 9.99 -15.58 -10.12
C SER A 294 9.98 -14.30 -10.96
N VAL A 295 10.90 -14.18 -11.92
CA VAL A 295 10.91 -13.06 -12.88
C VAL A 295 9.70 -13.14 -13.79
N LEU A 296 9.46 -14.30 -14.43
CA LEU A 296 8.32 -14.49 -15.33
C LEU A 296 6.99 -14.21 -14.61
N GLY A 297 6.80 -14.77 -13.40
CA GLY A 297 5.58 -14.56 -12.64
C GLY A 297 5.36 -13.11 -12.25
N ALA A 298 6.41 -12.39 -11.83
CA ALA A 298 6.32 -10.95 -11.53
C ALA A 298 5.96 -10.14 -12.78
N VAL A 299 6.60 -10.42 -13.92
CA VAL A 299 6.28 -9.74 -15.20
C VAL A 299 4.83 -10.00 -15.61
N VAL A 300 4.38 -11.27 -15.59
CA VAL A 300 3.00 -11.62 -15.95
C VAL A 300 1.99 -10.96 -15.01
N SER A 301 2.26 -10.90 -13.69
CA SER A 301 1.38 -10.21 -12.73
C SER A 301 1.29 -8.71 -13.02
N VAL A 302 2.41 -8.06 -13.32
CA VAL A 302 2.45 -6.62 -13.65
C VAL A 302 1.71 -6.33 -14.96
N VAL A 303 1.89 -7.19 -15.98
CA VAL A 303 1.11 -7.08 -17.23
C VAL A 303 -0.37 -7.19 -16.93
N GLY A 304 -0.80 -8.15 -16.11
CA GLY A 304 -2.19 -8.30 -15.70
C GLY A 304 -2.74 -7.04 -15.01
N VAL A 305 -1.99 -6.46 -14.06
CA VAL A 305 -2.39 -5.19 -13.41
C VAL A 305 -2.46 -4.05 -14.43
N SER A 306 -1.52 -3.99 -15.36
CA SER A 306 -1.50 -2.95 -16.42
C SER A 306 -2.75 -2.99 -17.30
N LEU A 307 -3.26 -4.19 -17.60
CA LEU A 307 -4.48 -4.35 -18.40
C LEU A 307 -5.72 -3.74 -17.74
N PHE A 308 -5.80 -3.64 -16.40
CA PHE A 308 -6.90 -2.93 -15.72
C PHE A 308 -6.97 -1.45 -16.07
N PHE A 309 -5.85 -0.85 -16.41
CA PHE A 309 -5.73 0.59 -16.59
C PHE A 309 -5.57 0.99 -18.06
N LEU A 310 -5.21 0.05 -18.94
CA LEU A 310 -4.93 0.32 -20.36
C LEU A 310 -6.06 -0.13 -21.31
N LEU A 311 -6.91 -1.08 -20.87
CA LEU A 311 -8.08 -1.58 -21.59
C LEU A 311 -9.38 -1.01 -21.03
#